data_fd150a73d281f92626cf29ce0a691d10
#
_entry.id   fd150a73d281f92626cf29ce0a691d10
#
_cell.length_a   1.000
_cell.length_b   1.000
_cell.length_c   1.000
_cell.angle_alpha   90.00
_cell.angle_beta   90.00
_cell.angle_gamma   90.00
#
_symmetry.space_group_name_H-M   'P 1'
#
loop_
_entity.id
_entity.type
_entity.pdbx_description
1 polymer ?
#
loop_
_entity_poly.entity_id
_entity_poly.type
_entity_poly.pdbx_seq_one_letter_code
_entity_poly.pdbx_strand_id
1 'polypeptide(L)'
;FFFQAEDGIRDTSVTGVQTCALPICRFKQKWYAGETISVGIGQGYNSYTPLQLAQAVATLANNGVMYRPHIVNFVEDIVTRNRTPIEPKPESTIDLKPEHIAVVKDAMIGVNKEGTGARAFAGAPYISAGKTGTAQVVAIKQGEKYVESRVAERHRDHALFIAYAPADSPKLALAVLVENAGFGARTAAPIARAVFDYYLLGKEPAPVKPDDNEAGRD
;
A
#
# COMPACT_ATOMS: atom_id res chain seq x y z
N PHE A 1 6.91 7.77 -5.65
CA PHE A 1 6.43 6.51 -6.26
C PHE A 1 7.53 6.03 -7.18
N PHE A 2 8.21 4.95 -6.79
CA PHE A 2 9.41 4.52 -7.47
C PHE A 2 9.17 3.18 -8.11
N PHE A 3 9.27 3.16 -9.41
CA PHE A 3 9.59 1.97 -10.16
C PHE A 3 11.08 1.97 -10.40
N GLN A 4 11.74 0.93 -9.93
CA GLN A 4 12.99 0.55 -10.53
C GLN A 4 12.66 -0.01 -11.91
N ALA A 5 12.98 0.77 -12.94
CA ALA A 5 13.05 0.24 -14.28
C ALA A 5 14.24 -0.70 -14.31
N GLU A 6 13.99 -1.97 -14.39
CA GLU A 6 14.97 -2.90 -14.92
C GLU A 6 15.16 -2.48 -16.38
N ASP A 7 16.40 -2.21 -16.76
CA ASP A 7 16.84 -1.75 -18.07
C ASP A 7 16.70 -0.24 -18.35
N GLY A 8 17.68 0.51 -17.87
CA GLY A 8 18.49 1.47 -18.60
C GLY A 8 17.86 2.64 -19.37
N ILE A 9 16.56 2.87 -19.36
CA ILE A 9 15.96 4.04 -19.99
C ILE A 9 15.75 5.11 -18.93
N ARG A 10 16.77 5.91 -18.72
CA ARG A 10 16.70 7.15 -17.95
C ARG A 10 16.11 8.24 -18.83
N ASP A 11 14.80 8.36 -18.85
CA ASP A 11 14.19 9.59 -19.31
C ASP A 11 14.05 10.53 -18.12
N THR A 12 14.78 11.64 -18.18
CA THR A 12 14.83 12.69 -17.17
C THR A 12 13.69 13.70 -17.30
N SER A 13 12.60 13.33 -17.98
CA SER A 13 11.43 14.19 -18.04
C SER A 13 10.75 14.29 -16.68
N VAL A 14 10.08 15.39 -16.43
CA VAL A 14 9.44 15.84 -15.18
C VAL A 14 8.56 14.79 -14.49
N THR A 15 8.36 13.70 -15.12
CA THR A 15 7.52 12.62 -14.71
C THR A 15 8.24 11.29 -14.85
N GLY A 16 9.48 11.19 -14.36
CA GLY A 16 10.36 10.01 -14.45
C GLY A 16 9.77 8.65 -14.03
N VAL A 17 8.53 8.62 -13.61
CA VAL A 17 7.71 7.41 -13.44
C VAL A 17 7.31 6.81 -14.77
N GLN A 18 7.55 7.53 -15.84
CA GLN A 18 6.80 7.41 -17.04
C GLN A 18 7.10 6.28 -17.93
N THR A 19 8.33 5.96 -18.06
CA THR A 19 8.68 5.34 -19.32
C THR A 19 8.62 3.83 -19.29
N CYS A 20 8.90 3.20 -18.18
CA CYS A 20 8.96 1.72 -18.14
C CYS A 20 7.70 1.04 -17.66
N ALA A 21 6.93 1.64 -16.77
CA ALA A 21 5.65 1.10 -16.33
C ALA A 21 4.53 1.31 -17.35
N LEU A 22 4.80 2.07 -18.39
CA LEU A 22 3.81 2.72 -19.19
C LEU A 22 3.62 2.09 -20.56
N PRO A 23 2.61 2.54 -21.31
CA PRO A 23 2.22 2.03 -22.61
C PRO A 23 3.37 1.76 -23.56
N ILE A 24 4.41 2.60 -23.49
CA ILE A 24 5.57 2.49 -24.41
C ILE A 24 6.35 1.20 -24.19
N CYS A 25 6.70 0.87 -22.96
CA CYS A 25 7.52 -0.32 -22.68
C CYS A 25 6.72 -1.61 -22.68
N ARG A 26 5.56 -1.61 -22.03
CA ARG A 26 4.76 -2.83 -21.84
C ARG A 26 3.82 -3.12 -23.01
N PHE A 27 3.19 -2.09 -23.56
CA PHE A 27 2.16 -2.24 -24.59
C PHE A 27 2.59 -1.70 -25.94
N LYS A 28 3.79 -1.12 -26.05
CA LYS A 28 4.31 -0.49 -27.29
C LYS A 28 3.38 0.62 -27.83
N GLN A 29 2.65 1.27 -26.94
CA GLN A 29 1.71 2.33 -27.25
C GLN A 29 2.28 3.69 -26.83
N LYS A 30 1.92 4.73 -27.56
CA LYS A 30 2.30 6.11 -27.27
C LYS A 30 1.50 6.63 -26.07
N TRP A 31 2.13 7.43 -25.21
CA TRP A 31 1.44 8.08 -24.10
C TRP A 31 0.37 9.05 -24.61
N TYR A 32 -0.81 8.97 -24.00
CA TYR A 32 -1.91 9.90 -24.25
C TYR A 32 -2.12 10.81 -23.05
N ALA A 33 -2.40 12.10 -23.30
CA ALA A 33 -2.57 13.09 -22.24
C ALA A 33 -3.66 12.71 -21.21
N GLY A 34 -4.71 12.02 -21.63
CA GLY A 34 -5.77 11.52 -20.74
C GLY A 34 -5.30 10.50 -19.72
N GLU A 35 -4.26 9.72 -20.02
CA GLU A 35 -3.69 8.74 -19.09
C GLU A 35 -3.01 9.41 -17.89
N THR A 36 -2.53 10.64 -18.05
CA THR A 36 -1.93 11.40 -16.94
C THR A 36 -2.92 11.61 -15.81
N ILE A 37 -4.19 11.82 -16.09
CA ILE A 37 -5.25 11.99 -15.10
C ILE A 37 -5.48 10.67 -14.37
N SER A 38 -5.63 9.57 -15.10
CA SER A 38 -5.84 8.24 -14.52
C SER A 38 -4.68 7.80 -13.64
N VAL A 39 -3.44 8.00 -14.12
CA VAL A 39 -2.23 7.67 -13.35
C VAL A 39 -2.10 8.56 -12.11
N GLY A 40 -2.47 9.85 -12.21
CA GLY A 40 -2.43 10.79 -11.10
C GLY A 40 -3.31 10.40 -9.91
N ILE A 41 -4.41 9.68 -10.15
CA ILE A 41 -5.28 9.14 -9.10
C ILE A 41 -4.97 7.67 -8.73
N GLY A 42 -3.87 7.11 -9.25
CA GLY A 42 -3.45 5.74 -8.94
C GLY A 42 -4.17 4.66 -9.76
N GLN A 43 -4.84 5.02 -10.83
CA GLN A 43 -5.55 4.11 -11.75
C GLN A 43 -4.78 3.94 -13.07
N GLY A 44 -5.41 3.30 -14.06
CA GLY A 44 -4.85 3.11 -15.38
C GLY A 44 -3.66 2.16 -15.39
N TYR A 45 -2.52 2.62 -15.88
CA TYR A 45 -1.31 1.79 -16.04
C TYR A 45 -0.51 1.58 -14.75
N ASN A 46 -0.96 2.07 -13.60
CA ASN A 46 -0.33 1.81 -12.31
C ASN A 46 -0.46 0.31 -11.97
N SER A 47 0.68 -0.35 -11.79
CA SER A 47 0.74 -1.76 -11.43
C SER A 47 1.86 -1.97 -10.41
N TYR A 48 1.48 -2.32 -9.19
CA TYR A 48 2.40 -2.51 -8.06
C TYR A 48 2.10 -3.80 -7.34
N THR A 49 3.11 -4.47 -6.84
CA THR A 49 2.91 -5.54 -5.87
C THR A 49 2.61 -4.97 -4.48
N PRO A 50 1.92 -5.70 -3.59
CA PRO A 50 1.74 -5.28 -2.20
C PRO A 50 3.06 -4.98 -1.48
N LEU A 51 4.13 -5.74 -1.79
CA LEU A 51 5.44 -5.50 -1.21
C LEU A 51 6.04 -4.16 -1.66
N GLN A 52 5.88 -3.79 -2.93
CA GLN A 52 6.34 -2.48 -3.43
C GLN A 52 5.57 -1.33 -2.77
N LEU A 53 4.26 -1.50 -2.55
CA LEU A 53 3.45 -0.50 -1.84
C LEU A 53 3.88 -0.37 -0.38
N ALA A 54 4.12 -1.48 0.31
CA ALA A 54 4.62 -1.47 1.70
C ALA A 54 6.00 -0.81 1.79
N GLN A 55 6.91 -1.11 0.85
CA GLN A 55 8.23 -0.52 0.78
C GLN A 55 8.16 1.00 0.51
N ALA A 56 7.28 1.44 -0.40
CA ALA A 56 7.08 2.86 -0.68
C ALA A 56 6.61 3.63 0.56
N VAL A 57 5.65 3.05 1.31
CA VAL A 57 5.15 3.64 2.56
C VAL A 57 6.22 3.64 3.64
N ALA A 58 7.00 2.57 3.78
CA ALA A 58 8.13 2.51 4.71
C ALA A 58 9.18 3.57 4.38
N THR A 59 9.49 3.76 3.09
CA THR A 59 10.43 4.79 2.63
C THR A 59 9.94 6.20 2.96
N LEU A 60 8.65 6.49 2.73
CA LEU A 60 8.04 7.76 3.09
C LEU A 60 8.06 7.98 4.61
N ALA A 61 7.67 6.98 5.39
CA ALA A 61 7.70 7.01 6.85
C ALA A 61 9.12 7.31 7.37
N ASN A 62 10.13 6.77 6.70
CA ASN A 62 11.55 6.91 7.00
C ASN A 62 12.23 8.09 6.28
N ASN A 63 11.48 9.13 5.93
CA ASN A 63 11.97 10.39 5.34
C ASN A 63 12.78 10.19 4.03
N GLY A 64 12.40 9.23 3.21
CA GLY A 64 13.02 8.98 1.91
C GLY A 64 14.15 7.93 1.95
N VAL A 65 14.52 7.41 3.12
CA VAL A 65 15.52 6.34 3.20
C VAL A 65 14.86 5.00 2.92
N MET A 66 15.28 4.35 1.86
CA MET A 66 14.78 3.05 1.42
C MET A 66 15.74 1.93 1.86
N TYR A 67 15.16 0.89 2.46
CA TYR A 67 15.87 -0.34 2.80
C TYR A 67 15.38 -1.49 1.93
N ARG A 68 16.30 -2.38 1.58
CA ARG A 68 15.94 -3.60 0.85
C ARG A 68 15.18 -4.56 1.76
N PRO A 69 13.97 -4.98 1.42
CA PRO A 69 13.24 -5.98 2.20
C PRO A 69 14.01 -7.31 2.23
N HIS A 70 14.10 -7.93 3.40
CA HIS A 70 14.71 -9.25 3.59
C HIS A 70 13.96 -10.03 4.67
N ILE A 71 14.02 -11.35 4.60
CA ILE A 71 13.35 -12.27 5.54
C ILE A 71 14.33 -12.92 6.53
N VAL A 72 15.65 -12.80 6.26
CA VAL A 72 16.67 -13.36 7.14
C VAL A 72 17.00 -12.36 8.23
N ASN A 73 16.76 -12.73 9.48
CA ASN A 73 17.07 -11.89 10.64
C ASN A 73 18.51 -12.12 11.15
N PHE A 74 18.93 -13.37 11.20
CA PHE A 74 20.27 -13.74 11.60
C PHE A 74 20.70 -15.07 10.97
N VAL A 75 22.00 -15.32 10.96
CA VAL A 75 22.60 -16.61 10.62
C VAL A 75 23.19 -17.21 11.89
N GLU A 76 22.85 -18.46 12.21
CA GLU A 76 23.39 -19.20 13.35
C GLU A 76 24.42 -20.24 12.86
N ASP A 77 25.61 -20.18 13.38
CA ASP A 77 26.62 -21.24 13.19
C ASP A 77 26.22 -22.50 13.98
N ILE A 78 26.10 -23.62 13.27
CA ILE A 78 25.61 -24.88 13.86
C ILE A 78 26.55 -25.51 14.88
N VAL A 79 27.84 -25.20 14.84
CA VAL A 79 28.84 -25.74 15.75
C VAL A 79 28.99 -24.86 16.98
N THR A 80 29.22 -23.56 16.77
CA THR A 80 29.48 -22.62 17.85
C THR A 80 28.22 -22.03 18.48
N ARG A 81 27.04 -22.17 17.82
CA ARG A 81 25.76 -21.54 18.18
C ARG A 81 25.79 -20.01 18.19
N ASN A 82 26.84 -19.43 17.65
CA ASN A 82 26.93 -17.99 17.52
C ASN A 82 25.95 -17.48 16.47
N ARG A 83 25.20 -16.41 16.82
CA ARG A 83 24.26 -15.75 15.93
C ARG A 83 24.85 -14.45 15.39
N THR A 84 24.91 -14.35 14.09
CA THR A 84 25.31 -13.13 13.40
C THR A 84 24.07 -12.47 12.82
N PRO A 85 23.65 -11.31 13.35
CA PRO A 85 22.48 -10.59 12.83
C PRO A 85 22.74 -10.06 11.42
N ILE A 86 21.69 -10.00 10.62
CA ILE A 86 21.74 -9.30 9.33
C ILE A 86 21.34 -7.84 9.57
N GLU A 87 22.32 -6.98 9.52
CA GLU A 87 22.11 -5.55 9.70
C GLU A 87 21.44 -4.94 8.46
N PRO A 88 20.28 -4.28 8.60
CA PRO A 88 19.63 -3.62 7.49
C PRO A 88 20.48 -2.43 7.01
N LYS A 89 20.78 -2.40 5.71
CA LYS A 89 21.54 -1.30 5.09
C LYS A 89 20.62 -0.49 4.19
N PRO A 90 20.73 0.85 4.19
CA PRO A 90 20.05 1.68 3.21
C PRO A 90 20.45 1.25 1.79
N GLU A 91 19.47 1.01 0.94
CA GLU A 91 19.69 0.69 -0.47
C GLU A 91 19.81 1.97 -1.29
N SER A 92 18.97 2.93 -0.98
CA SER A 92 19.00 4.25 -1.59
C SER A 92 18.34 5.30 -0.70
N THR A 93 18.61 6.56 -0.99
CA THR A 93 17.91 7.69 -0.38
C THR A 93 17.31 8.53 -1.48
N ILE A 94 16.03 8.81 -1.35
CA ILE A 94 15.31 9.67 -2.26
C ILE A 94 15.42 11.08 -1.75
N ASP A 95 15.93 11.97 -2.59
CA ASP A 95 16.02 13.39 -2.28
C ASP A 95 14.62 14.03 -2.32
N LEU A 96 13.94 13.97 -1.19
CA LEU A 96 12.64 14.57 -0.99
C LEU A 96 12.78 15.82 -0.12
N LYS A 97 12.17 16.93 -0.54
CA LYS A 97 12.14 18.14 0.27
C LYS A 97 11.39 17.90 1.58
N PRO A 98 11.99 18.21 2.75
CA PRO A 98 11.38 17.93 4.06
C PRO A 98 9.97 18.51 4.21
N GLU A 99 9.74 19.70 3.68
CA GLU A 99 8.42 20.36 3.72
C GLU A 99 7.36 19.57 2.92
N HIS A 100 7.73 18.94 1.80
CA HIS A 100 6.81 18.11 1.03
C HIS A 100 6.51 16.79 1.74
N ILE A 101 7.53 16.18 2.37
CA ILE A 101 7.32 14.98 3.20
C ILE A 101 6.37 15.29 4.35
N ALA A 102 6.56 16.40 5.05
CA ALA A 102 5.70 16.80 6.16
C ALA A 102 4.24 16.93 5.72
N VAL A 103 3.98 17.65 4.63
CA VAL A 103 2.61 17.81 4.08
C VAL A 103 1.97 16.47 3.76
N VAL A 104 2.72 15.55 3.12
CA VAL A 104 2.18 14.22 2.76
C VAL A 104 1.90 13.39 4.01
N LYS A 105 2.81 13.41 5.00
CA LYS A 105 2.61 12.69 6.27
C LYS A 105 1.41 13.23 7.04
N ASP A 106 1.26 14.54 7.14
CA ASP A 106 0.10 15.17 7.78
C ASP A 106 -1.20 14.82 7.08
N ALA A 107 -1.22 14.85 5.75
CA ALA A 107 -2.37 14.43 4.97
C ALA A 107 -2.73 12.95 5.21
N MET A 108 -1.73 12.05 5.32
CA MET A 108 -1.97 10.64 5.63
C MET A 108 -2.44 10.43 7.07
N ILE A 109 -1.99 11.24 8.03
CA ILE A 109 -2.53 11.25 9.40
C ILE A 109 -4.00 11.69 9.38
N GLY A 110 -4.32 12.74 8.63
CA GLY A 110 -5.68 13.25 8.45
C GLY A 110 -6.63 12.18 7.91
N VAL A 111 -6.18 11.29 7.01
CA VAL A 111 -7.02 10.17 6.51
C VAL A 111 -7.51 9.27 7.66
N ASN A 112 -6.67 8.97 8.63
CA ASN A 112 -7.01 8.09 9.75
C ASN A 112 -7.67 8.82 10.92
N LYS A 113 -7.48 10.14 11.03
CA LYS A 113 -8.06 10.96 12.10
C LYS A 113 -9.48 11.40 11.78
N GLU A 114 -9.72 11.90 10.57
CA GLU A 114 -10.97 12.56 10.17
C GLU A 114 -11.42 12.21 8.73
N GLY A 115 -10.57 11.50 7.98
CA GLY A 115 -10.84 11.13 6.59
C GLY A 115 -11.45 9.74 6.45
N THR A 116 -11.19 9.13 5.31
CA THR A 116 -11.79 7.84 4.91
C THR A 116 -11.41 6.67 5.81
N GLY A 117 -10.28 6.72 6.52
CA GLY A 117 -9.84 5.72 7.49
C GLY A 117 -10.34 5.93 8.91
N ALA A 118 -10.93 7.08 9.24
CA ALA A 118 -11.24 7.49 10.61
C ALA A 118 -12.09 6.48 11.39
N ARG A 119 -13.06 5.85 10.74
CA ARG A 119 -13.91 4.83 11.38
C ARG A 119 -13.11 3.61 11.85
N ALA A 120 -12.14 3.16 11.05
CA ALA A 120 -11.32 1.99 11.40
C ALA A 120 -10.32 2.31 12.51
N PHE A 121 -9.83 3.55 12.58
CA PHE A 121 -8.83 3.97 13.56
C PHE A 121 -9.40 4.70 14.79
N ALA A 122 -10.72 4.79 14.90
CA ALA A 122 -11.38 5.36 16.08
C ALA A 122 -10.91 4.66 17.37
N GLY A 123 -10.55 5.44 18.40
CA GLY A 123 -10.08 4.93 19.68
C GLY A 123 -8.70 4.25 19.65
N ALA A 124 -7.90 4.41 18.59
CA ALA A 124 -6.50 3.96 18.60
C ALA A 124 -5.69 4.76 19.63
N PRO A 125 -4.90 4.10 20.50
CA PRO A 125 -4.06 4.81 21.47
C PRO A 125 -2.75 5.32 20.86
N TYR A 126 -2.58 5.22 19.56
CA TYR A 126 -1.45 5.70 18.78
C TYR A 126 -1.95 6.50 17.57
N ILE A 127 -1.12 7.42 17.09
CA ILE A 127 -1.37 8.13 15.84
C ILE A 127 -0.88 7.25 14.69
N SER A 128 -1.69 7.06 13.68
CA SER A 128 -1.34 6.33 12.47
C SER A 128 -1.57 7.18 11.23
N ALA A 129 -0.82 6.89 10.19
CA ALA A 129 -0.94 7.53 8.90
C ALA A 129 -1.31 6.47 7.85
N GLY A 130 -2.19 6.80 6.93
CA GLY A 130 -2.61 5.84 5.91
C GLY A 130 -3.30 6.45 4.71
N LYS A 131 -3.62 5.61 3.71
CA LYS A 131 -4.40 5.98 2.55
C LYS A 131 -5.20 4.79 2.06
N THR A 132 -6.49 5.01 1.89
CA THR A 132 -7.40 4.03 1.28
C THR A 132 -7.21 4.02 -0.24
N GLY A 133 -7.35 2.86 -0.85
CA GLY A 133 -7.36 2.69 -2.28
C GLY A 133 -8.47 1.74 -2.72
N THR A 134 -8.85 1.85 -3.98
CA THR A 134 -9.76 0.94 -4.65
C THR A 134 -9.20 0.71 -6.05
N ALA A 135 -8.83 -0.54 -6.35
CA ALA A 135 -8.33 -0.89 -7.67
C ALA A 135 -9.48 -1.44 -8.51
N GLN A 136 -9.78 -0.77 -9.61
CA GLN A 136 -10.85 -1.18 -10.52
C GLN A 136 -10.46 -2.45 -11.29
N VAL A 137 -11.33 -3.44 -11.29
CA VAL A 137 -11.15 -4.70 -12.02
C VAL A 137 -11.79 -4.63 -13.40
N VAL A 138 -12.92 -3.94 -13.52
CA VAL A 138 -13.65 -3.79 -14.79
C VAL A 138 -13.80 -2.33 -15.18
N ALA A 139 -13.73 -2.07 -16.47
CA ALA A 139 -14.01 -0.74 -16.99
C ALA A 139 -15.52 -0.43 -16.88
N ILE A 140 -15.85 0.75 -16.37
CA ILE A 140 -17.22 1.26 -16.33
C ILE A 140 -17.46 2.05 -17.61
N LYS A 141 -18.54 1.78 -18.30
CA LYS A 141 -18.90 2.53 -19.50
C LYS A 141 -19.23 3.97 -19.17
N GLN A 142 -18.95 4.86 -20.10
CA GLN A 142 -19.26 6.28 -19.92
C GLN A 142 -20.76 6.47 -19.68
N GLY A 143 -21.11 7.17 -18.58
CA GLY A 143 -22.48 7.41 -18.17
C GLY A 143 -23.10 6.34 -17.26
N GLU A 144 -22.43 5.22 -17.04
CA GLU A 144 -22.85 4.21 -16.07
C GLU A 144 -22.21 4.46 -14.69
N LYS A 145 -22.95 4.08 -13.63
CA LYS A 145 -22.43 4.10 -12.26
C LYS A 145 -22.06 2.68 -11.83
N TYR A 146 -20.92 2.54 -11.18
CA TYR A 146 -20.54 1.29 -10.54
C TYR A 146 -21.54 0.97 -9.41
N VAL A 147 -22.15 -0.21 -9.49
CA VAL A 147 -23.04 -0.74 -8.47
C VAL A 147 -22.54 -2.13 -8.10
N GLU A 148 -21.87 -2.24 -6.96
CA GLU A 148 -21.20 -3.46 -6.48
C GLU A 148 -22.13 -4.69 -6.50
N SER A 149 -23.39 -4.53 -6.09
CA SER A 149 -24.39 -5.62 -6.06
C SER A 149 -24.76 -6.17 -7.44
N ARG A 150 -24.49 -5.43 -8.52
CA ARG A 150 -24.76 -5.84 -9.91
C ARG A 150 -23.54 -6.47 -10.61
N VAL A 151 -22.38 -6.44 -9.94
CA VAL A 151 -21.12 -6.95 -10.49
C VAL A 151 -20.86 -8.33 -9.89
N ALA A 152 -20.55 -9.32 -10.75
CA ALA A 152 -20.14 -10.64 -10.27
C ALA A 152 -18.93 -10.52 -9.34
N GLU A 153 -18.88 -11.29 -8.26
CA GLU A 153 -17.89 -11.19 -7.21
C GLU A 153 -16.45 -11.09 -7.76
N ARG A 154 -16.08 -11.97 -8.67
CA ARG A 154 -14.76 -11.99 -9.34
C ARG A 154 -14.39 -10.73 -10.13
N HIS A 155 -15.35 -9.85 -10.36
CA HIS A 155 -15.17 -8.59 -11.10
C HIS A 155 -15.34 -7.36 -10.21
N ARG A 156 -15.56 -7.55 -8.91
CA ARG A 156 -15.63 -6.44 -7.96
C ARG A 156 -14.26 -5.83 -7.77
N ASP A 157 -14.24 -4.57 -7.42
CA ASP A 157 -13.02 -3.82 -7.17
C ASP A 157 -12.24 -4.41 -5.99
N HIS A 158 -10.91 -4.31 -6.04
CA HIS A 158 -10.06 -4.71 -4.94
C HIS A 158 -9.93 -3.58 -3.91
N ALA A 159 -10.09 -3.92 -2.64
CA ALA A 159 -9.90 -3.00 -1.53
C ALA A 159 -8.40 -2.91 -1.17
N LEU A 160 -7.87 -1.68 -1.09
CA LEU A 160 -6.48 -1.44 -0.69
C LEU A 160 -6.41 -0.47 0.49
N PHE A 161 -5.41 -0.67 1.30
CA PHE A 161 -5.01 0.27 2.33
C PHE A 161 -3.51 0.20 2.56
N ILE A 162 -2.85 1.35 2.53
CA ILE A 162 -1.44 1.49 2.87
C ILE A 162 -1.32 2.35 4.12
N ALA A 163 -0.44 1.97 5.06
CA ALA A 163 -0.33 2.71 6.32
C ALA A 163 1.00 2.45 7.02
N TYR A 164 1.31 3.33 7.98
CA TYR A 164 2.37 3.12 8.95
C TYR A 164 1.95 3.64 10.33
N ALA A 165 2.54 3.07 11.37
CA ALA A 165 2.29 3.44 12.75
C ALA A 165 3.49 3.09 13.67
N PRO A 166 3.69 3.82 14.80
CA PRO A 166 3.13 5.13 15.09
C PRO A 166 3.60 6.19 14.10
N ALA A 167 2.85 7.29 13.92
CA ALA A 167 3.19 8.29 12.90
C ALA A 167 4.40 9.16 13.28
N ASP A 168 4.59 9.39 14.57
CA ASP A 168 5.70 10.16 15.17
C ASP A 168 7.01 9.37 15.22
N SER A 169 6.93 8.07 15.45
CA SER A 169 8.08 7.17 15.52
C SER A 169 7.74 5.84 14.82
N PRO A 170 7.78 5.79 13.47
CA PRO A 170 7.33 4.65 12.70
C PRO A 170 8.06 3.34 13.04
N LYS A 171 7.29 2.32 13.40
CA LYS A 171 7.80 0.98 13.71
C LYS A 171 7.33 -0.07 12.71
N LEU A 172 6.17 0.13 12.12
CA LEU A 172 5.57 -0.80 11.18
C LEU A 172 4.93 -0.04 10.02
N ALA A 173 5.25 -0.45 8.80
CA ALA A 173 4.57 -0.04 7.57
C ALA A 173 3.96 -1.26 6.91
N LEU A 174 2.78 -1.10 6.32
CA LEU A 174 2.06 -2.20 5.69
C LEU A 174 1.28 -1.75 4.46
N ALA A 175 0.99 -2.73 3.61
CA ALA A 175 0.01 -2.63 2.55
C ALA A 175 -0.94 -3.82 2.64
N VAL A 176 -2.23 -3.54 2.68
CA VAL A 176 -3.29 -4.54 2.70
C VAL A 176 -4.03 -4.50 1.37
N LEU A 177 -4.12 -5.64 0.73
CA LEU A 177 -4.94 -5.88 -0.45
C LEU A 177 -5.96 -6.96 -0.11
N VAL A 178 -7.23 -6.66 -0.35
CA VAL A 178 -8.31 -7.65 -0.26
C VAL A 178 -9.00 -7.70 -1.62
N GLU A 179 -8.86 -8.84 -2.29
CA GLU A 179 -9.39 -9.04 -3.63
C GLU A 179 -10.93 -9.03 -3.60
N ASN A 180 -11.52 -8.40 -4.60
CA ASN A 180 -12.96 -8.38 -4.85
C ASN A 180 -13.83 -7.89 -3.67
N ALA A 181 -13.25 -7.10 -2.76
CA ALA A 181 -13.85 -6.68 -1.50
C ALA A 181 -14.31 -5.21 -1.47
N GLY A 182 -14.31 -4.54 -2.62
CA GLY A 182 -14.85 -3.20 -2.79
C GLY A 182 -13.97 -2.10 -2.18
N PHE A 183 -14.50 -1.35 -1.21
CA PHE A 183 -13.84 -0.14 -0.72
C PHE A 183 -12.79 -0.39 0.37
N GLY A 184 -11.57 0.13 0.17
CA GLY A 184 -10.45 -0.01 1.09
C GLY A 184 -10.73 0.45 2.53
N ALA A 185 -11.50 1.54 2.70
CA ALA A 185 -11.90 2.05 4.01
C ALA A 185 -12.73 1.04 4.83
N ARG A 186 -13.55 0.24 4.14
CA ARG A 186 -14.51 -0.67 4.76
C ARG A 186 -13.88 -2.03 5.08
N THR A 187 -13.00 -2.51 4.22
CA THR A 187 -12.47 -3.87 4.28
C THR A 187 -10.99 -3.91 4.66
N ALA A 188 -10.13 -3.16 3.94
CA ALA A 188 -8.69 -3.24 4.14
C ALA A 188 -8.19 -2.44 5.37
N ALA A 189 -8.81 -1.27 5.67
CA ALA A 189 -8.40 -0.46 6.81
C ALA A 189 -8.62 -1.12 8.18
N PRO A 190 -9.73 -1.84 8.45
CA PRO A 190 -9.88 -2.59 9.70
C PRO A 190 -8.83 -3.70 9.89
N ILE A 191 -8.42 -4.36 8.82
CA ILE A 191 -7.35 -5.36 8.86
C ILE A 191 -6.02 -4.70 9.25
N ALA A 192 -5.70 -3.57 8.61
CA ALA A 192 -4.50 -2.80 8.97
C ALA A 192 -4.51 -2.37 10.44
N ARG A 193 -5.67 -1.94 10.97
CA ARG A 193 -5.83 -1.61 12.38
C ARG A 193 -5.57 -2.81 13.27
N ALA A 194 -6.10 -3.99 12.96
CA ALA A 194 -5.88 -5.21 13.74
C ALA A 194 -4.40 -5.60 13.78
N VAL A 195 -3.68 -5.48 12.64
CA VAL A 195 -2.24 -5.74 12.57
C VAL A 195 -1.45 -4.75 13.43
N PHE A 196 -1.78 -3.46 13.41
CA PHE A 196 -1.14 -2.48 14.29
C PHE A 196 -1.42 -2.73 15.77
N ASP A 197 -2.66 -3.05 16.12
CA ASP A 197 -3.04 -3.35 17.51
C ASP A 197 -2.30 -4.57 18.01
N TYR A 198 -2.17 -5.62 17.20
CA TYR A 198 -1.38 -6.80 17.53
C TYR A 198 0.10 -6.46 17.73
N TYR A 199 0.72 -5.80 16.75
CA TYR A 199 2.15 -5.53 16.76
C TYR A 199 2.57 -4.51 17.82
N LEU A 200 1.79 -3.43 17.98
CA LEU A 200 2.15 -2.33 18.88
C LEU A 200 1.67 -2.52 20.31
N LEU A 201 0.55 -3.23 20.51
CA LEU A 201 -0.13 -3.35 21.80
C LEU A 201 -0.21 -4.79 22.32
N GLY A 202 0.19 -5.79 21.53
CA GLY A 202 0.02 -7.21 21.87
C GLY A 202 -1.43 -7.67 21.92
N LYS A 203 -2.36 -6.95 21.29
CA LYS A 203 -3.78 -7.32 21.27
C LYS A 203 -4.03 -8.38 20.21
N GLU A 204 -4.49 -9.55 20.63
CA GLU A 204 -4.95 -10.58 19.70
C GLU A 204 -6.20 -10.09 18.93
N PRO A 205 -6.27 -10.34 17.62
CA PRO A 205 -7.47 -10.05 16.85
C PRO A 205 -8.64 -10.89 17.39
N ALA A 206 -9.84 -10.29 17.37
CA ALA A 206 -11.03 -11.06 17.74
C ALA A 206 -11.18 -12.27 16.81
N PRO A 207 -11.53 -13.47 17.34
CA PRO A 207 -11.77 -14.62 16.50
C PRO A 207 -12.85 -14.31 15.47
N VAL A 208 -12.57 -14.66 14.21
CA VAL A 208 -13.55 -14.56 13.13
C VAL A 208 -14.68 -15.50 13.47
N LYS A 209 -15.89 -14.97 13.69
CA LYS A 209 -17.09 -15.82 13.79
C LYS A 209 -17.25 -16.50 12.43
N PRO A 210 -17.41 -17.83 12.37
CA PRO A 210 -17.79 -18.49 11.15
C PRO A 210 -19.07 -17.81 10.62
N ASP A 211 -19.09 -17.43 9.36
CA ASP A 211 -20.32 -16.94 8.75
C ASP A 211 -21.36 -18.08 8.80
N ASP A 212 -22.51 -17.81 9.43
CA ASP A 212 -23.64 -18.75 9.49
C ASP A 212 -24.23 -19.08 8.10
N ASN A 213 -23.65 -18.50 7.04
CA ASN A 213 -24.04 -18.72 5.63
C ASN A 213 -23.31 -19.85 4.91
N GLU A 214 -22.29 -20.49 5.52
CA GLU A 214 -21.64 -21.67 4.90
C GLU A 214 -22.37 -22.99 5.17
N ALA A 215 -23.31 -23.01 6.09
CA ALA A 215 -24.07 -24.24 6.45
C ALA A 215 -25.12 -24.66 5.42
N GLY A 216 -25.18 -24.05 4.24
CA GLY A 216 -26.21 -24.30 3.24
C GLY A 216 -25.70 -24.57 1.82
N ARG A 217 -24.45 -24.95 1.67
CA ARG A 217 -23.86 -25.33 0.36
C ARG A 217 -23.29 -26.74 0.43
N ASP A 218 -24.17 -27.71 0.53
CA ASP A 218 -23.96 -29.10 0.11
C ASP A 218 -24.79 -29.37 -1.14
#